data_040a76d6e185aea66078d00fe4eaeb13
#
_entry.id   040a76d6e185aea66078d00fe4eaeb13
#
_cell.length_a   1.000
_cell.length_b   1.000
_cell.length_c   1.000
_cell.angle_alpha   90.00
_cell.angle_beta   90.00
_cell.angle_gamma   90.00
#
_symmetry.space_group_name_H-M   'P 1'
#
loop_
_entity.id
_entity.type
_entity.pdbx_description
1 polymer ?
#
loop_
_entity_poly.entity_id
_entity_poly.type
_entity_poly.pdbx_seq_one_letter_code
_entity_poly.pdbx_strand_id
1 'polypeptide(L)'
;MTGTEARLRRLVEVATQLTSTLDLQELLQAIIAATAELLSAESSSILLLDESRNELVFKISSASPELAGTRMPASEGIAGAALASDEPLVITDVTSDPRFYADIDETAGSRTRNVVAIGLLARDRTLGVLEAINRPVGDLTGDDLEIAKALASLATVAIDNATMYARLTDAVVTARLSYRL
;
A
#
# COMPACT_ATOMS: atom_id res chain seq x y z
N MET A 1 -8.33 26.54 12.09
CA MET A 1 -7.81 25.16 12.05
C MET A 1 -6.55 25.16 11.21
N THR A 2 -5.45 24.70 11.77
CA THR A 2 -4.19 24.54 11.00
C THR A 2 -4.34 23.36 10.04
N GLY A 3 -3.60 23.36 8.93
CA GLY A 3 -3.66 22.26 7.96
C GLY A 3 -3.31 20.89 8.59
N THR A 4 -2.38 20.85 9.55
CA THR A 4 -2.00 19.66 10.31
C THR A 4 -3.14 19.11 11.16
N GLU A 5 -3.91 19.98 11.83
CA GLU A 5 -5.06 19.56 12.64
C GLU A 5 -6.16 18.88 11.79
N ALA A 6 -6.45 19.44 10.60
CA ALA A 6 -7.40 18.85 9.68
C ALA A 6 -6.93 17.46 9.17
N ARG A 7 -5.63 17.32 8.88
CA ARG A 7 -5.03 16.05 8.43
C ARG A 7 -5.05 14.99 9.53
N LEU A 8 -4.77 15.35 10.77
CA LEU A 8 -4.85 14.42 11.91
C LEU A 8 -6.29 13.95 12.15
N ARG A 9 -7.26 14.85 12.05
CA ARG A 9 -8.68 14.48 12.14
C ARG A 9 -9.06 13.50 11.05
N ARG A 10 -8.64 13.76 9.82
CA ARG A 10 -8.88 12.86 8.69
C ARG A 10 -8.25 11.49 8.90
N LEU A 11 -7.03 11.44 9.46
CA LEU A 11 -6.37 10.19 9.80
C LEU A 11 -7.16 9.35 10.82
N VAL A 12 -7.76 10.00 11.83
CA VAL A 12 -8.64 9.33 12.81
C VAL A 12 -9.91 8.77 12.15
N GLU A 13 -10.52 9.52 11.24
CA GLU A 13 -11.69 9.05 10.47
C GLU A 13 -11.33 7.82 9.63
N VAL A 14 -10.19 7.87 8.94
CA VAL A 14 -9.66 6.74 8.16
C VAL A 14 -9.42 5.52 9.06
N ALA A 15 -8.78 5.70 10.21
CA ALA A 15 -8.55 4.63 11.17
C ALA A 15 -9.86 3.95 11.59
N THR A 16 -10.90 4.73 11.88
CA THR A 16 -12.23 4.22 12.24
C THR A 16 -12.86 3.45 11.09
N GLN A 17 -12.77 3.95 9.86
CA GLN A 17 -13.28 3.26 8.67
C GLN A 17 -12.56 1.92 8.44
N LEU A 18 -11.23 1.90 8.50
CA LEU A 18 -10.42 0.71 8.27
C LEU A 18 -10.69 -0.39 9.31
N THR A 19 -10.95 -0.03 10.56
CA THR A 19 -11.24 -1.00 11.63
C THR A 19 -12.63 -1.64 11.52
N SER A 20 -13.55 -1.01 10.79
CA SER A 20 -14.92 -1.52 10.60
C SER A 20 -15.10 -2.33 9.30
N THR A 21 -14.10 -2.37 8.43
CA THR A 21 -14.17 -3.03 7.12
C THR A 21 -13.40 -4.35 7.15
N LEU A 22 -14.08 -5.45 6.85
CA LEU A 22 -13.49 -6.79 6.75
C LEU A 22 -13.37 -7.30 5.32
N ASP A 23 -13.99 -6.62 4.36
CA ASP A 23 -13.80 -6.90 2.94
C ASP A 23 -12.46 -6.31 2.48
N LEU A 24 -11.56 -7.18 2.01
CA LEU A 24 -10.20 -6.78 1.64
C LEU A 24 -10.20 -5.78 0.47
N GLN A 25 -11.08 -5.95 -0.51
CA GLN A 25 -11.12 -5.08 -1.68
C GLN A 25 -11.58 -3.66 -1.30
N GLU A 26 -12.64 -3.55 -0.51
CA GLU A 26 -13.12 -2.26 0.01
C GLU A 26 -12.05 -1.58 0.88
N LEU A 27 -11.37 -2.37 1.70
CA LEU A 27 -10.30 -1.91 2.56
C LEU A 27 -9.13 -1.33 1.75
N LEU A 28 -8.66 -2.04 0.73
CA LEU A 28 -7.58 -1.57 -0.14
C LEU A 28 -7.95 -0.27 -0.85
N GLN A 29 -9.19 -0.15 -1.33
CA GLN A 29 -9.70 1.08 -1.95
C GLN A 29 -9.68 2.26 -0.97
N ALA A 30 -10.13 2.05 0.27
CA ALA A 30 -10.12 3.09 1.29
C ALA A 30 -8.69 3.55 1.63
N ILE A 31 -7.75 2.61 1.72
CA ILE A 31 -6.34 2.92 2.03
C ILE A 31 -5.71 3.77 0.92
N ILE A 32 -5.85 3.39 -0.35
CA ILE A 32 -5.24 4.15 -1.44
C ILE A 32 -5.87 5.53 -1.59
N ALA A 33 -7.17 5.66 -1.40
CA ALA A 33 -7.86 6.96 -1.43
C ALA A 33 -7.34 7.89 -0.32
N ALA A 34 -7.25 7.39 0.92
CA ALA A 34 -6.72 8.14 2.05
C ALA A 34 -5.25 8.52 1.86
N THR A 35 -4.44 7.63 1.28
CA THR A 35 -3.02 7.88 1.01
C THR A 35 -2.85 9.00 0.00
N ALA A 36 -3.56 8.97 -1.12
CA ALA A 36 -3.51 10.02 -2.13
C ALA A 36 -3.96 11.37 -1.55
N GLU A 37 -5.07 11.39 -0.78
CA GLU A 37 -5.61 12.59 -0.15
C GLU A 37 -4.62 13.19 0.87
N LEU A 38 -4.20 12.41 1.86
CA LEU A 38 -3.41 12.89 3.00
C LEU A 38 -1.96 13.25 2.63
N LEU A 39 -1.40 12.59 1.63
CA LEU A 39 -0.06 12.89 1.11
C LEU A 39 -0.10 13.80 -0.12
N SER A 40 -1.27 14.27 -0.53
CA SER A 40 -1.44 15.14 -1.72
C SER A 40 -0.80 14.53 -2.98
N ALA A 41 -0.91 13.22 -3.15
CA ALA A 41 -0.39 12.51 -4.31
C ALA A 41 -1.44 12.42 -5.43
N GLU A 42 -1.00 12.37 -6.69
CA GLU A 42 -1.90 12.17 -7.83
C GLU A 42 -2.54 10.78 -7.81
N SER A 43 -1.79 9.80 -7.32
CA SER A 43 -2.24 8.42 -7.22
C SER A 43 -1.53 7.67 -6.09
N SER A 44 -2.06 6.49 -5.78
CA SER A 44 -1.44 5.55 -4.86
C SER A 44 -1.70 4.11 -5.27
N SER A 45 -0.87 3.20 -4.81
CA SER A 45 -0.98 1.77 -5.07
C SER A 45 -0.59 0.94 -3.85
N ILE A 46 -1.07 -0.29 -3.82
CA ILE A 46 -0.68 -1.31 -2.85
C ILE A 46 -0.21 -2.55 -3.60
N LEU A 47 0.99 -2.99 -3.26
CA LEU A 47 1.55 -4.26 -3.66
C LEU A 47 1.61 -5.18 -2.44
N LEU A 48 1.13 -6.41 -2.56
CA LEU A 48 1.25 -7.41 -1.49
C LEU A 48 2.26 -8.49 -1.85
N LEU A 49 2.98 -8.95 -0.85
CA LEU A 49 4.00 -9.99 -0.98
C LEU A 49 3.34 -11.37 -1.11
N ASP A 50 3.66 -12.06 -2.21
CA ASP A 50 3.44 -13.49 -2.36
C ASP A 50 4.70 -14.22 -1.90
N GLU A 51 4.72 -14.63 -0.64
CA GLU A 51 5.89 -15.27 -0.02
C GLU A 51 6.28 -16.57 -0.74
N SER A 52 5.30 -17.31 -1.28
CA SER A 52 5.54 -18.58 -1.94
C SER A 52 6.36 -18.46 -3.23
N ARG A 53 6.28 -17.29 -3.88
CA ARG A 53 6.98 -16.98 -5.12
C ARG A 53 8.07 -15.94 -4.96
N ASN A 54 8.13 -15.30 -3.78
CA ASN A 54 9.00 -14.15 -3.52
C ASN A 54 8.78 -13.01 -4.54
N GLU A 55 7.51 -12.70 -4.79
CA GLU A 55 7.06 -11.68 -5.72
C GLU A 55 6.14 -10.66 -5.03
N LEU A 56 6.23 -9.41 -5.44
CA LEU A 56 5.23 -8.39 -5.16
C LEU A 56 4.14 -8.43 -6.23
N VAL A 57 2.90 -8.38 -5.80
CA VAL A 57 1.72 -8.40 -6.68
C VAL A 57 0.95 -7.11 -6.50
N PHE A 58 0.75 -6.35 -7.57
CA PHE A 58 -0.15 -5.21 -7.56
C PHE A 58 -1.57 -5.66 -7.21
N LYS A 59 -2.08 -5.22 -6.10
CA LYS A 59 -3.45 -5.50 -5.67
C LYS A 59 -4.42 -4.42 -6.10
N ILE A 60 -3.96 -3.18 -6.06
CA ILE A 60 -4.75 -2.02 -6.45
C ILE A 60 -3.84 -0.85 -6.82
N SER A 61 -4.28 -0.06 -7.80
CA SER A 61 -3.70 1.23 -8.17
C SER A 61 -4.81 2.19 -8.54
N SER A 62 -4.77 3.41 -8.03
CA SER A 62 -5.79 4.42 -8.35
C SER A 62 -5.60 5.06 -9.73
N ALA A 63 -4.37 5.08 -10.25
CA ALA A 63 -4.10 5.61 -11.60
C ALA A 63 -4.32 4.57 -12.70
N SER A 64 -4.03 3.30 -12.42
CA SER A 64 -3.95 2.24 -13.42
C SER A 64 -4.55 0.95 -12.89
N PRO A 65 -5.91 0.83 -12.91
CA PRO A 65 -6.59 -0.38 -12.43
C PRO A 65 -6.14 -1.67 -13.14
N GLU A 66 -5.66 -1.57 -14.36
CA GLU A 66 -5.13 -2.67 -15.18
C GLU A 66 -3.84 -3.27 -14.63
N LEU A 67 -3.14 -2.59 -13.73
CA LEU A 67 -1.99 -3.16 -13.02
C LEU A 67 -2.37 -4.28 -12.05
N ALA A 68 -3.62 -4.39 -11.65
CA ALA A 68 -4.05 -5.42 -10.71
C ALA A 68 -3.68 -6.81 -11.22
N GLY A 69 -2.94 -7.57 -10.41
CA GLY A 69 -2.41 -8.88 -10.75
C GLY A 69 -1.02 -8.88 -11.40
N THR A 70 -0.50 -7.74 -11.80
CA THR A 70 0.88 -7.61 -12.28
C THR A 70 1.86 -8.01 -11.18
N ARG A 71 2.90 -8.76 -11.54
CA ARG A 71 3.89 -9.31 -10.62
C ARG A 71 5.27 -8.77 -10.92
N MET A 72 6.06 -8.60 -9.88
CA MET A 72 7.49 -8.27 -9.98
C MET A 72 8.28 -8.97 -8.88
N PRO A 73 9.57 -9.25 -9.08
CA PRO A 73 10.40 -9.81 -8.02
C PRO A 73 10.40 -8.93 -6.78
N ALA A 74 10.28 -9.54 -5.58
CA ALA A 74 10.22 -8.80 -4.32
C ALA A 74 11.51 -8.04 -3.96
N SER A 75 12.62 -8.37 -4.62
CA SER A 75 13.92 -7.72 -4.43
C SER A 75 14.18 -6.56 -5.41
N GLU A 76 13.29 -6.33 -6.37
CA GLU A 76 13.51 -5.35 -7.43
C GLU A 76 12.66 -4.09 -7.26
N GLY A 77 13.13 -3.04 -7.89
CA GLY A 77 12.42 -1.77 -7.93
C GLY A 77 12.49 -0.96 -6.63
N ILE A 78 11.84 0.18 -6.64
CA ILE A 78 11.67 1.03 -5.46
C ILE A 78 10.78 0.31 -4.43
N ALA A 79 9.76 -0.40 -4.90
CA ALA A 79 8.89 -1.21 -4.05
C ALA A 79 9.67 -2.30 -3.31
N GLY A 80 10.55 -3.04 -3.98
CA GLY A 80 11.40 -4.05 -3.34
C GLY A 80 12.36 -3.46 -2.31
N ALA A 81 12.92 -2.29 -2.60
CA ALA A 81 13.75 -1.58 -1.63
C ALA A 81 12.95 -1.09 -0.40
N ALA A 82 11.72 -0.63 -0.60
CA ALA A 82 10.81 -0.24 0.48
C ALA A 82 10.38 -1.44 1.34
N LEU A 83 10.18 -2.60 0.71
CA LEU A 83 9.87 -3.86 1.39
C LEU A 83 10.97 -4.27 2.39
N ALA A 84 12.22 -3.96 2.06
CA ALA A 84 13.39 -4.25 2.88
C ALA A 84 13.78 -3.13 3.85
N SER A 85 13.04 -2.03 3.88
CA SER A 85 13.34 -0.84 4.70
C SER A 85 12.35 -0.70 5.85
N ASP A 86 12.85 -0.32 7.02
CA ASP A 86 12.03 0.04 8.18
C ASP A 86 11.51 1.49 8.09
N GLU A 87 12.04 2.29 7.16
CA GLU A 87 11.70 3.69 6.98
C GLU A 87 11.11 3.94 5.59
N PRO A 88 10.22 4.95 5.44
CA PRO A 88 9.73 5.35 4.13
C PRO A 88 10.87 5.73 3.18
N LEU A 89 10.82 5.24 1.95
CA LEU A 89 11.70 5.68 0.88
C LEU A 89 11.06 6.86 0.15
N VAL A 90 11.78 7.96 0.08
CA VAL A 90 11.36 9.18 -0.61
C VAL A 90 12.24 9.38 -1.83
N ILE A 91 11.66 9.20 -3.01
CA ILE A 91 12.34 9.37 -4.30
C ILE A 91 11.74 10.60 -4.97
N THR A 92 12.50 11.68 -5.04
CA THR A 92 12.05 12.96 -5.59
C THR A 92 12.09 13.01 -7.12
N ASP A 93 12.97 12.20 -7.72
CA ASP A 93 13.10 12.02 -9.17
C ASP A 93 13.45 10.57 -9.47
N VAL A 94 12.46 9.81 -9.92
CA VAL A 94 12.63 8.38 -10.23
C VAL A 94 13.58 8.15 -11.40
N THR A 95 13.74 9.11 -12.30
CA THR A 95 14.61 8.94 -13.48
C THR A 95 16.09 8.91 -13.10
N SER A 96 16.43 9.42 -11.94
CA SER A 96 17.79 9.41 -11.36
C SER A 96 18.05 8.21 -10.45
N ASP A 97 17.03 7.45 -10.11
CA ASP A 97 17.14 6.28 -9.21
C ASP A 97 17.33 4.99 -10.02
N PRO A 98 18.46 4.28 -9.88
CA PRO A 98 18.74 3.07 -10.66
C PRO A 98 17.80 1.89 -10.33
N ARG A 99 17.02 1.99 -9.25
CA ARG A 99 16.03 0.98 -8.86
C ARG A 99 14.69 1.16 -9.58
N PHE A 100 14.50 2.28 -10.30
CA PHE A 100 13.23 2.54 -10.96
C PHE A 100 12.94 1.50 -12.04
N TYR A 101 11.78 0.86 -11.93
CA TYR A 101 11.34 -0.20 -12.82
C TYR A 101 10.37 0.36 -13.88
N ALA A 102 10.94 0.86 -14.98
CA ALA A 102 10.21 1.60 -16.02
C ALA A 102 9.13 0.77 -16.74
N ASP A 103 9.27 -0.55 -16.79
CA ASP A 103 8.31 -1.46 -17.45
C ASP A 103 6.90 -1.37 -16.82
N ILE A 104 6.82 -1.04 -15.54
CA ILE A 104 5.53 -0.85 -14.85
C ILE A 104 4.83 0.41 -15.38
N ASP A 105 5.55 1.52 -15.53
CA ASP A 105 5.01 2.77 -16.08
C ASP A 105 4.52 2.59 -17.52
N GLU A 106 5.26 1.85 -18.34
CA GLU A 106 4.85 1.53 -19.72
C GLU A 106 3.56 0.70 -19.73
N THR A 107 3.46 -0.31 -18.87
CA THR A 107 2.26 -1.13 -18.71
C THR A 107 1.07 -0.30 -18.21
N ALA A 108 1.32 0.61 -17.28
CA ALA A 108 0.30 1.47 -16.67
C ALA A 108 -0.18 2.59 -17.60
N GLY A 109 0.55 2.90 -18.68
CA GLY A 109 0.29 4.08 -19.52
C GLY A 109 0.39 5.40 -18.73
N SER A 110 1.11 5.38 -17.60
CA SER A 110 1.32 6.50 -16.69
C SER A 110 2.79 6.88 -16.63
N ARG A 111 3.10 8.04 -16.07
CA ARG A 111 4.47 8.49 -15.88
C ARG A 111 4.72 8.83 -14.42
N THR A 112 5.49 8.01 -13.76
CA THR A 112 5.98 8.28 -12.41
C THR A 112 7.10 9.30 -12.46
N ARG A 113 7.01 10.34 -11.65
CA ARG A 113 8.04 11.39 -11.47
C ARG A 113 8.72 11.25 -10.11
N ASN A 114 7.93 11.07 -9.08
CA ASN A 114 8.38 10.88 -7.71
C ASN A 114 7.49 9.88 -7.00
N VAL A 115 8.01 9.26 -5.95
CA VAL A 115 7.29 8.28 -5.16
C VAL A 115 7.72 8.30 -3.70
N VAL A 116 6.75 8.11 -2.82
CA VAL A 116 6.98 7.75 -1.42
C VAL A 116 6.52 6.31 -1.25
N ALA A 117 7.44 5.40 -1.00
CA ALA A 117 7.17 3.98 -0.85
C ALA A 117 7.43 3.53 0.59
N ILE A 118 6.49 2.79 1.18
CA ILE A 118 6.51 2.43 2.59
C ILE A 118 6.19 0.94 2.74
N GLY A 119 7.06 0.20 3.44
CA GLY A 119 6.81 -1.19 3.79
C GLY A 119 5.61 -1.33 4.73
N LEU A 120 4.77 -2.32 4.47
CA LEU A 120 3.67 -2.73 5.33
C LEU A 120 4.16 -3.85 6.25
N LEU A 121 4.73 -3.46 7.39
CA LEU A 121 5.44 -4.36 8.29
C LEU A 121 4.55 -4.75 9.47
N ALA A 122 4.12 -6.00 9.53
CA ALA A 122 3.54 -6.62 10.72
C ALA A 122 4.67 -7.05 11.68
N ARG A 123 4.32 -7.47 12.90
CA ARG A 123 5.33 -7.77 13.95
C ARG A 123 6.38 -8.79 13.52
N ASP A 124 5.99 -9.78 12.75
CA ASP A 124 6.77 -10.98 12.42
C ASP A 124 6.88 -11.24 10.91
N ARG A 125 6.24 -10.40 10.10
CA ARG A 125 6.22 -10.56 8.64
C ARG A 125 6.00 -9.25 7.90
N THR A 126 6.47 -9.20 6.67
CA THR A 126 6.20 -8.11 5.74
C THR A 126 5.00 -8.47 4.87
N LEU A 127 4.01 -7.59 4.80
CA LEU A 127 2.79 -7.82 4.01
C LEU A 127 2.91 -7.29 2.59
N GLY A 128 3.68 -6.24 2.39
CA GLY A 128 3.78 -5.58 1.09
C GLY A 128 4.30 -4.16 1.17
N VAL A 129 3.90 -3.33 0.21
CA VAL A 129 4.32 -1.93 0.07
C VAL A 129 3.12 -1.06 -0.28
N LEU A 130 3.06 0.11 0.35
CA LEU A 130 2.15 1.21 0.02
C LEU A 130 2.96 2.29 -0.69
N GLU A 131 2.44 2.78 -1.81
CA GLU A 131 3.07 3.85 -2.59
C GLU A 131 2.14 5.05 -2.75
N ALA A 132 2.71 6.25 -2.58
CA ALA A 132 2.10 7.51 -2.97
C ALA A 132 2.92 8.09 -4.13
N ILE A 133 2.27 8.33 -5.26
CA ILE A 133 2.91 8.59 -6.55
C ILE A 133 2.57 10.00 -7.03
N ASN A 134 3.58 10.70 -7.55
CA ASN A 134 3.46 12.03 -8.14
C ASN A 134 2.88 13.07 -7.17
N ARG A 135 3.57 13.29 -6.07
CA ARG A 135 3.28 14.45 -5.22
C ARG A 135 3.69 15.75 -5.94
N PRO A 136 3.02 16.88 -5.64
CA PRO A 136 3.51 18.19 -6.07
C PRO A 136 4.98 18.39 -5.69
N VAL A 137 5.72 19.08 -6.53
CA VAL A 137 7.12 19.40 -6.26
C VAL A 137 7.18 20.30 -5.03
N GLY A 138 7.91 19.88 -4.03
CA GLY A 138 8.10 20.54 -2.75
C GLY A 138 8.70 19.55 -1.75
N ASP A 139 9.35 20.05 -0.73
CA ASP A 139 9.94 19.19 0.29
C ASP A 139 8.85 18.45 1.06
N LEU A 140 9.04 17.16 1.23
CA LEU A 140 8.28 16.38 2.21
C LEU A 140 8.63 16.93 3.59
N THR A 141 7.61 17.37 4.31
CA THR A 141 7.77 17.81 5.68
C THR A 141 7.89 16.62 6.62
N GLY A 142 8.41 16.83 7.83
CA GLY A 142 8.38 15.81 8.87
C GLY A 142 6.96 15.32 9.16
N ASP A 143 5.98 16.22 9.13
CA ASP A 143 4.56 15.89 9.31
C ASP A 143 4.03 14.95 8.20
N ASP A 144 4.47 15.13 6.95
CA ASP A 144 4.09 14.24 5.85
C ASP A 144 4.62 12.82 6.06
N LEU A 145 5.86 12.69 6.52
CA LEU A 145 6.46 11.39 6.82
C LEU A 145 5.77 10.69 7.99
N GLU A 146 5.42 11.43 9.05
CA GLU A 146 4.68 10.88 10.19
C GLU A 146 3.28 10.41 9.77
N ILE A 147 2.59 11.14 8.93
CA ILE A 147 1.30 10.73 8.35
C ILE A 147 1.47 9.48 7.49
N ALA A 148 2.51 9.43 6.66
CA ALA A 148 2.80 8.27 5.82
C ALA A 148 3.06 7.02 6.65
N LYS A 149 3.86 7.12 7.72
CA LYS A 149 4.11 6.03 8.68
C LYS A 149 2.83 5.58 9.40
N ALA A 150 2.01 6.54 9.83
CA ALA A 150 0.74 6.22 10.49
C ALA A 150 -0.23 5.50 9.55
N LEU A 151 -0.36 5.96 8.30
CA LEU A 151 -1.16 5.28 7.27
C LEU A 151 -0.68 3.86 7.02
N ALA A 152 0.62 3.66 6.85
CA ALA A 152 1.20 2.33 6.64
C ALA A 152 0.93 1.40 7.83
N SER A 153 1.05 1.90 9.06
CA SER A 153 0.75 1.13 10.26
C SER A 153 -0.72 0.72 10.34
N LEU A 154 -1.64 1.65 10.08
CA LEU A 154 -3.08 1.37 10.04
C LEU A 154 -3.43 0.39 8.93
N ALA A 155 -2.89 0.59 7.73
CA ALA A 155 -3.07 -0.29 6.59
C ALA A 155 -2.59 -1.72 6.89
N THR A 156 -1.41 -1.84 7.51
CA THR A 156 -0.83 -3.13 7.90
C THR A 156 -1.77 -3.92 8.80
N VAL A 157 -2.24 -3.30 9.89
CA VAL A 157 -3.16 -3.96 10.83
C VAL A 157 -4.47 -4.35 10.16
N ALA A 158 -5.04 -3.43 9.37
CA ALA A 158 -6.32 -3.66 8.71
C ALA A 158 -6.24 -4.77 7.64
N ILE A 159 -5.19 -4.77 6.82
CA ILE A 159 -4.97 -5.81 5.80
C ILE A 159 -4.71 -7.16 6.45
N ASP A 160 -3.90 -7.20 7.51
CA ASP A 160 -3.62 -8.45 8.22
C ASP A 160 -4.89 -9.05 8.82
N ASN A 161 -5.70 -8.22 9.49
CA ASN A 161 -6.98 -8.64 10.05
C ASN A 161 -7.95 -9.16 8.98
N ALA A 162 -8.13 -8.44 7.88
CA ALA A 162 -9.02 -8.84 6.79
C ALA A 162 -8.56 -10.15 6.13
N THR A 163 -7.25 -10.32 5.94
CA THR A 163 -6.67 -11.53 5.37
C THR A 163 -6.85 -12.72 6.29
N MET A 164 -6.63 -12.54 7.59
CA MET A 164 -6.84 -13.61 8.59
C MET A 164 -8.30 -14.00 8.68
N TYR A 165 -9.23 -13.04 8.66
CA TYR A 165 -10.67 -13.30 8.67
C TYR A 165 -11.11 -14.11 7.45
N ALA A 166 -10.66 -13.75 6.25
CA ALA A 166 -10.95 -14.48 5.03
C ALA A 166 -10.47 -15.93 5.12
N ARG A 167 -9.23 -16.15 5.56
CA ARG A 167 -8.67 -17.52 5.74
C ARG A 167 -9.47 -18.36 6.72
N LEU A 168 -9.92 -17.79 7.84
CA LEU A 168 -10.74 -18.48 8.83
C LEU A 168 -12.10 -18.86 8.24
N THR A 169 -12.73 -17.98 7.49
CA THR A 169 -14.02 -18.22 6.84
C THR A 169 -13.91 -19.36 5.83
N ASP A 170 -12.88 -19.36 4.99
CA ASP A 170 -12.63 -20.41 4.01
C ASP A 170 -12.36 -21.76 4.69
N ALA A 171 -11.59 -21.79 5.77
CA ALA A 171 -11.33 -23.01 6.53
C ALA A 171 -12.60 -23.60 7.14
N VAL A 172 -13.48 -22.76 7.68
CA VAL A 172 -14.78 -23.21 8.24
C VAL A 172 -15.70 -23.76 7.16
N VAL A 173 -15.76 -23.10 6.00
CA VAL A 173 -16.56 -23.57 4.86
C VAL A 173 -16.05 -24.93 4.37
N THR A 174 -14.75 -25.07 4.20
CA THR A 174 -14.11 -26.32 3.75
C THR A 174 -14.36 -27.46 4.75
N ALA A 175 -14.20 -27.20 6.04
CA ALA A 175 -14.48 -28.20 7.08
C ALA A 175 -15.95 -28.66 7.06
N ARG A 176 -16.92 -27.75 6.91
CA ARG A 176 -18.35 -28.09 6.84
C ARG A 176 -18.69 -28.95 5.62
N LEU A 177 -18.05 -28.71 4.48
CA LEU A 177 -18.22 -29.51 3.27
C LEU A 177 -17.67 -30.93 3.45
N SER A 178 -16.55 -31.09 4.15
CA SER A 178 -15.92 -32.40 4.43
C SER A 178 -16.73 -33.27 5.37
N TYR A 179 -17.55 -32.68 6.24
CA TYR A 179 -18.44 -33.47 7.16
C TYR A 179 -19.77 -33.87 6.53
N ARG A 180 -20.06 -33.49 5.28
CA ARG A 180 -21.30 -33.86 4.56
C ARG A 180 -21.13 -35.04 3.60
N LEU A 181 -19.94 -35.60 3.51
CA LEU A 181 -19.60 -36.83 2.76
C LEU A 181 -19.45 -38.01 3.72
#